data_aac8ac5abf1d675d231d360c38c664d5
#
_entry.id   aac8ac5abf1d675d231d360c38c664d5
#
_cell.length_a   1.000
_cell.length_b   1.000
_cell.length_c   1.000
_cell.angle_alpha   90.00
_cell.angle_beta   90.00
_cell.angle_gamma   90.00
#
_symmetry.space_group_name_H-M   'P 1'
#
loop_
_entity.id
_entity.type
_entity.pdbx_description
1 polymer ?
#
loop_
_entity_poly.entity_id
_entity_poly.type
_entity_poly.pdbx_seq_one_letter_code
_entity_poly.pdbx_strand_id
1 'polypeptide(L)'
;MFEWIKGLRKRAPKLVLPSRDERAAREKGTVDLRPFTPEVKDFLGQLAYLQLSSFEIMTAELKFAPTTLAKTQLSEASAKNFEKYRQLSRKLAGLGLDPTDAMDPFVERIDTFHSRTAGLDWYENILKIYLAIGFLDDFYRRLAVGLPAELRADIEKILNDKTIERFVKLVLVPAMAEDQQLGSRLSLWGRRIMGDVILELRAAVPTAEYVQIEALVTELIAAHSLRMDGLGLAA
;
A
#
# COMPACT_ATOMS: atom_id res chain seq x y z
N MET A 1 43.35 26.08 -6.80
CA MET A 1 42.36 25.70 -5.76
C MET A 1 41.06 25.39 -6.50
N PHE A 2 40.75 24.12 -6.80
CA PHE A 2 39.50 23.55 -7.43
C PHE A 2 39.79 22.31 -8.28
N GLU A 3 40.70 21.43 -7.83
CA GLU A 3 40.93 20.14 -8.52
C GLU A 3 40.06 18.97 -7.98
N TRP A 4 39.38 19.13 -6.84
CA TRP A 4 38.63 18.05 -6.20
C TRP A 4 37.18 17.84 -6.77
N ILE A 5 36.70 18.74 -7.63
CA ILE A 5 35.35 18.68 -8.23
C ILE A 5 35.31 17.77 -9.48
N LYS A 6 36.44 17.39 -10.06
CA LYS A 6 36.50 16.56 -11.28
C LYS A 6 36.17 15.07 -11.06
N GLY A 7 36.06 14.59 -9.81
CA GLY A 7 35.85 13.18 -9.47
C GLY A 7 34.36 12.77 -9.29
N LEU A 8 33.40 13.70 -9.25
CA LEU A 8 32.01 13.43 -8.83
C LEU A 8 31.00 13.23 -9.97
N ARG A 9 31.44 13.19 -11.24
CA ARG A 9 30.58 12.76 -12.34
C ARG A 9 30.68 11.24 -12.59
N LYS A 10 30.36 10.42 -11.60
CA LYS A 10 29.87 9.07 -11.91
C LYS A 10 28.52 9.27 -12.62
N ARG A 11 28.48 9.07 -13.93
CA ARG A 11 27.25 9.05 -14.71
C ARG A 11 26.29 8.10 -14.02
N ALA A 12 25.15 8.62 -13.56
CA ALA A 12 24.05 7.76 -13.15
C ALA A 12 23.79 6.76 -14.28
N PRO A 13 23.59 5.47 -14.00
CA PRO A 13 23.30 4.50 -15.05
C PRO A 13 22.07 5.01 -15.82
N LYS A 14 22.22 5.07 -17.16
CA LYS A 14 21.14 5.50 -18.04
C LYS A 14 19.98 4.53 -17.83
N LEU A 15 18.88 5.00 -17.29
CA LEU A 15 17.67 4.20 -17.14
C LEU A 15 17.16 3.87 -18.55
N VAL A 16 17.50 2.69 -19.05
CA VAL A 16 17.00 2.18 -20.32
C VAL A 16 15.63 1.57 -20.00
N LEU A 17 14.58 2.30 -20.32
CA LEU A 17 13.23 1.75 -20.24
C LEU A 17 13.08 0.66 -21.31
N PRO A 18 12.57 -0.54 -20.95
CA PRO A 18 12.35 -1.60 -21.92
C PRO A 18 11.34 -1.16 -22.99
N SER A 19 11.51 -1.64 -24.22
CA SER A 19 10.59 -1.37 -25.31
C SER A 19 9.20 -1.93 -25.03
N ARG A 20 8.19 -1.44 -25.73
CA ARG A 20 6.79 -1.90 -25.57
C ARG A 20 6.67 -3.42 -25.81
N ASP A 21 7.42 -3.97 -26.76
CA ASP A 21 7.41 -5.39 -27.09
C ASP A 21 8.13 -6.24 -26.03
N GLU A 22 9.21 -5.72 -25.44
CA GLU A 22 9.88 -6.35 -24.30
C GLU A 22 9.01 -6.36 -23.05
N ARG A 23 8.18 -5.31 -22.83
CA ARG A 23 7.18 -5.28 -21.75
C ARG A 23 6.10 -6.34 -21.99
N ALA A 24 5.54 -6.41 -23.19
CA ALA A 24 4.51 -7.40 -23.54
C ALA A 24 5.02 -8.86 -23.48
N ALA A 25 6.31 -9.10 -23.76
CA ALA A 25 6.94 -10.41 -23.61
C ALA A 25 7.18 -10.79 -22.13
N ARG A 26 7.47 -9.81 -21.26
CA ARG A 26 7.64 -10.00 -19.82
C ARG A 26 6.32 -10.24 -19.07
N GLU A 27 5.20 -9.69 -19.56
CA GLU A 27 3.86 -9.88 -18.98
C GLU A 27 3.38 -11.33 -18.96
N LYS A 28 4.02 -12.26 -19.66
CA LYS A 28 3.66 -13.69 -19.69
C LYS A 28 4.34 -14.57 -18.65
N GLY A 29 5.27 -14.05 -17.87
CA GLY A 29 5.95 -14.79 -16.81
C GLY A 29 5.37 -14.45 -15.43
N THR A 30 4.56 -15.30 -14.85
CA THR A 30 4.21 -15.22 -13.42
C THR A 30 5.48 -15.38 -12.61
N VAL A 31 5.91 -14.30 -11.94
CA VAL A 31 7.06 -14.36 -11.03
C VAL A 31 6.73 -15.27 -9.86
N ASP A 32 7.61 -16.24 -9.59
CA ASP A 32 7.51 -17.06 -8.39
C ASP A 32 7.94 -16.22 -7.17
N LEU A 33 6.97 -15.82 -6.37
CA LEU A 33 7.18 -15.00 -5.18
C LEU A 33 7.46 -15.83 -3.90
N ARG A 34 7.41 -17.16 -3.97
CA ARG A 34 7.68 -18.04 -2.80
C ARG A 34 9.02 -17.78 -2.14
N PRO A 35 10.13 -17.55 -2.89
CA PRO A 35 11.42 -17.26 -2.27
C PRO A 35 11.49 -15.93 -1.50
N PHE A 36 10.55 -15.01 -1.77
CA PHE A 36 10.51 -13.68 -1.16
C PHE A 36 9.48 -13.55 -0.04
N THR A 37 8.69 -14.61 0.20
CA THR A 37 7.75 -14.62 1.33
C THR A 37 8.54 -14.67 2.63
N PRO A 38 8.38 -13.67 3.53
CA PRO A 38 9.02 -13.71 4.85
C PRO A 38 8.57 -14.93 5.66
N GLU A 39 9.33 -15.24 6.71
CA GLU A 39 8.88 -16.19 7.73
C GLU A 39 7.49 -15.82 8.26
N VAL A 40 6.70 -16.80 8.63
CA VAL A 40 5.29 -16.62 9.02
C VAL A 40 5.12 -15.54 10.10
N LYS A 41 6.02 -15.51 11.09
CA LYS A 41 6.01 -14.49 12.16
C LYS A 41 6.14 -13.09 11.58
N ASP A 42 7.13 -12.88 10.74
CA ASP A 42 7.45 -11.56 10.16
C ASP A 42 6.37 -11.13 9.17
N PHE A 43 5.87 -12.06 8.35
CA PHE A 43 4.76 -11.78 7.43
C PHE A 43 3.51 -11.30 8.19
N LEU A 44 3.08 -12.06 9.21
CA LEU A 44 1.90 -11.72 9.99
C LEU A 44 2.12 -10.47 10.85
N GLY A 45 3.30 -10.27 11.42
CA GLY A 45 3.65 -9.11 12.22
C GLY A 45 3.61 -7.82 11.39
N GLN A 46 4.24 -7.80 10.22
CA GLN A 46 4.18 -6.65 9.31
C GLN A 46 2.74 -6.32 8.89
N LEU A 47 2.00 -7.35 8.47
CA LEU A 47 0.63 -7.16 7.99
C LEU A 47 -0.31 -6.73 9.13
N ALA A 48 -0.15 -7.28 10.33
CA ALA A 48 -0.94 -6.90 11.50
C ALA A 48 -0.67 -5.44 11.88
N TYR A 49 0.59 -5.02 11.93
CA TYR A 49 0.92 -3.63 12.25
C TYR A 49 0.44 -2.66 11.17
N LEU A 50 0.54 -3.02 9.90
CA LEU A 50 0.00 -2.22 8.81
C LEU A 50 -1.52 -1.98 8.97
N GLN A 51 -2.28 -3.00 9.35
CA GLN A 51 -3.73 -2.84 9.56
C GLN A 51 -4.03 -2.02 10.83
N LEU A 52 -3.24 -2.17 11.89
CA LEU A 52 -3.39 -1.39 13.13
C LEU A 52 -3.08 0.09 12.92
N SER A 53 -1.95 0.42 12.30
CA SER A 53 -1.55 1.80 12.01
C SER A 53 -2.49 2.47 11.00
N SER A 54 -3.00 1.70 10.04
CA SER A 54 -4.04 2.19 9.11
C SER A 54 -5.34 2.53 9.86
N PHE A 55 -5.77 1.71 10.82
CA PHE A 55 -6.92 2.02 11.69
C PHE A 55 -6.68 3.32 12.47
N GLU A 56 -5.50 3.50 13.05
CA GLU A 56 -5.14 4.71 13.78
C GLU A 56 -5.28 5.96 12.91
N ILE A 57 -4.72 5.95 11.69
CA ILE A 57 -4.80 7.08 10.77
C ILE A 57 -6.25 7.36 10.36
N MET A 58 -7.03 6.32 10.03
CA MET A 58 -8.44 6.48 9.67
C MET A 58 -9.24 7.11 10.81
N THR A 59 -8.99 6.70 12.05
CA THR A 59 -9.69 7.26 13.23
C THR A 59 -9.27 8.70 13.51
N ALA A 60 -8.01 9.06 13.27
CA ALA A 60 -7.53 10.44 13.38
C ALA A 60 -8.25 11.39 12.40
N GLU A 61 -8.63 10.90 11.22
CA GLU A 61 -9.36 11.67 10.21
C GLU A 61 -10.86 11.88 10.53
N LEU A 62 -11.44 11.13 11.48
CA LEU A 62 -12.85 11.25 11.84
C LEU A 62 -13.24 12.66 12.31
N LYS A 63 -12.34 13.38 12.98
CA LYS A 63 -12.59 14.73 13.47
C LYS A 63 -12.66 15.77 12.35
N PHE A 64 -12.06 15.48 11.21
CA PHE A 64 -12.00 16.37 10.05
C PHE A 64 -13.03 16.02 8.97
N ALA A 65 -13.82 14.95 9.14
CA ALA A 65 -14.82 14.53 8.17
C ALA A 65 -15.81 15.67 7.86
N PRO A 66 -16.01 16.05 6.58
CA PRO A 66 -16.78 17.22 6.21
C PRO A 66 -18.27 17.11 6.49
N THR A 67 -18.79 15.89 6.58
CA THR A 67 -20.22 15.62 6.86
C THR A 67 -20.38 14.47 7.85
N THR A 68 -21.54 14.40 8.51
CA THR A 68 -21.89 13.26 9.37
C THR A 68 -21.91 11.95 8.60
N LEU A 69 -22.37 11.94 7.34
CA LEU A 69 -22.33 10.77 6.47
C LEU A 69 -20.88 10.30 6.24
N ALA A 70 -19.97 11.20 5.87
CA ALA A 70 -18.56 10.88 5.69
C ALA A 70 -17.94 10.32 6.99
N LYS A 71 -18.27 10.92 8.13
CA LYS A 71 -17.82 10.46 9.44
C LYS A 71 -18.30 9.05 9.76
N THR A 72 -19.59 8.76 9.57
CA THR A 72 -20.18 7.43 9.82
C THR A 72 -19.53 6.38 8.94
N GLN A 73 -19.40 6.64 7.64
CA GLN A 73 -18.82 5.70 6.68
C GLN A 73 -17.32 5.46 6.93
N LEU A 74 -16.57 6.50 7.32
CA LEU A 74 -15.17 6.36 7.72
C LEU A 74 -15.06 5.54 9.03
N SER A 75 -15.99 5.71 9.97
CA SER A 75 -16.02 4.90 11.20
C SER A 75 -16.23 3.42 10.89
N GLU A 76 -17.14 3.08 9.99
CA GLU A 76 -17.36 1.70 9.54
C GLU A 76 -16.14 1.11 8.85
N ALA A 77 -15.49 1.87 7.96
CA ALA A 77 -14.26 1.45 7.29
C ALA A 77 -13.11 1.24 8.29
N SER A 78 -12.97 2.13 9.28
CA SER A 78 -11.98 2.00 10.36
C SER A 78 -12.21 0.74 11.19
N ALA A 79 -13.46 0.47 11.58
CA ALA A 79 -13.82 -0.73 12.34
C ALA A 79 -13.50 -2.02 11.58
N LYS A 80 -13.72 -2.05 10.25
CA LYS A 80 -13.34 -3.17 9.39
C LYS A 80 -11.84 -3.38 9.35
N ASN A 81 -11.07 -2.29 9.29
CA ASN A 81 -9.61 -2.38 9.29
C ASN A 81 -9.08 -2.90 10.65
N PHE A 82 -9.66 -2.45 11.76
CA PHE A 82 -9.35 -2.97 13.09
C PHE A 82 -9.71 -4.45 13.23
N GLU A 83 -10.79 -4.92 12.60
CA GLU A 83 -11.13 -6.35 12.62
C GLU A 83 -10.12 -7.19 11.80
N LYS A 84 -9.57 -6.67 10.69
CA LYS A 84 -8.45 -7.31 9.97
C LYS A 84 -7.25 -7.49 10.92
N TYR A 85 -6.84 -6.43 11.62
CA TYR A 85 -5.79 -6.50 12.64
C TYR A 85 -6.07 -7.56 13.69
N ARG A 86 -7.28 -7.58 14.26
CA ARG A 86 -7.66 -8.57 15.29
C ARG A 86 -7.58 -10.00 14.79
N GLN A 87 -7.96 -10.26 13.54
CA GLN A 87 -7.87 -11.58 12.94
C GLN A 87 -6.41 -12.01 12.78
N LEU A 88 -5.52 -11.13 12.33
CA LEU A 88 -4.09 -11.37 12.20
C LEU A 88 -3.44 -11.61 13.57
N SER A 89 -3.76 -10.81 14.57
CA SER A 89 -3.28 -10.99 15.95
C SER A 89 -3.70 -12.34 16.55
N ARG A 90 -4.96 -12.77 16.31
CA ARG A 90 -5.41 -14.11 16.72
C ARG A 90 -4.63 -15.24 16.03
N LYS A 91 -4.23 -15.05 14.76
CA LYS A 91 -3.39 -16.00 14.04
C LYS A 91 -2.00 -16.12 14.65
N LEU A 92 -1.37 -14.99 14.99
CA LEU A 92 -0.09 -14.98 15.70
C LEU A 92 -0.22 -15.70 17.05
N ALA A 93 -1.22 -15.36 17.86
CA ALA A 93 -1.45 -16.00 19.15
C ALA A 93 -1.73 -17.52 19.01
N GLY A 94 -2.48 -17.93 17.98
CA GLY A 94 -2.75 -19.35 17.68
C GLY A 94 -1.51 -20.15 17.28
N LEU A 95 -0.44 -19.47 16.84
CA LEU A 95 0.88 -20.05 16.57
C LEU A 95 1.80 -20.02 17.81
N GLY A 96 1.30 -19.57 18.97
CA GLY A 96 2.11 -19.43 20.19
C GLY A 96 3.04 -18.21 20.18
N LEU A 97 2.81 -17.24 19.29
CA LEU A 97 3.59 -16.01 19.18
C LEU A 97 2.87 -14.86 19.89
N ASP A 98 3.62 -13.99 20.57
CA ASP A 98 3.08 -12.72 21.06
C ASP A 98 2.86 -11.77 19.88
N PRO A 99 1.64 -11.24 19.67
CA PRO A 99 1.37 -10.33 18.57
C PRO A 99 2.16 -9.03 18.65
N THR A 100 2.41 -8.49 19.85
CA THR A 100 3.16 -7.25 20.05
C THR A 100 4.62 -7.44 19.64
N ASP A 101 5.27 -8.47 20.18
CA ASP A 101 6.65 -8.82 19.84
C ASP A 101 6.83 -9.10 18.34
N ALA A 102 5.79 -9.62 17.68
CA ALA A 102 5.83 -9.88 16.24
C ALA A 102 5.68 -8.60 15.40
N MET A 103 4.99 -7.58 15.91
CA MET A 103 4.78 -6.29 15.23
C MET A 103 5.91 -5.29 15.45
N ASP A 104 6.52 -5.28 16.65
CA ASP A 104 7.51 -4.28 17.08
C ASP A 104 8.64 -4.00 16.06
N PRO A 105 9.24 -5.01 15.39
CA PRO A 105 10.30 -4.76 14.42
C PRO A 105 9.90 -3.87 13.23
N PHE A 106 8.61 -3.71 12.97
CA PHE A 106 8.09 -3.02 11.78
C PHE A 106 7.48 -1.65 12.09
N VAL A 107 7.33 -1.29 13.37
CA VAL A 107 6.70 -0.06 13.86
C VAL A 107 7.34 1.17 13.22
N GLU A 108 8.63 1.38 13.45
CA GLU A 108 9.35 2.59 12.99
C GLU A 108 9.25 2.77 11.47
N ARG A 109 9.37 1.69 10.71
CA ARG A 109 9.31 1.73 9.25
C ARG A 109 7.93 2.13 8.75
N ILE A 110 6.87 1.50 9.27
CA ILE A 110 5.49 1.75 8.83
C ILE A 110 5.02 3.14 9.29
N ASP A 111 5.37 3.56 10.50
CA ASP A 111 5.04 4.90 11.00
C ASP A 111 5.76 6.00 10.20
N THR A 112 7.02 5.76 9.83
CA THR A 112 7.78 6.65 8.94
C THR A 112 7.10 6.75 7.57
N PHE A 113 6.66 5.64 6.98
CA PHE A 113 5.90 5.64 5.73
C PHE A 113 4.63 6.49 5.87
N HIS A 114 3.86 6.29 6.93
CA HIS A 114 2.64 7.05 7.16
C HIS A 114 2.89 8.56 7.35
N SER A 115 3.94 8.92 8.07
CA SER A 115 4.34 10.33 8.28
C SER A 115 4.77 11.01 6.97
N ARG A 116 5.58 10.33 6.15
CA ARG A 116 6.05 10.84 4.86
C ARG A 116 4.94 11.01 3.82
N THR A 117 3.88 10.22 3.94
CA THR A 117 2.73 10.23 3.04
C THR A 117 1.53 10.96 3.63
N ALA A 118 1.70 11.78 4.65
CA ALA A 118 0.63 12.61 5.18
C ALA A 118 0.18 13.65 4.14
N GLY A 119 -1.14 13.74 3.91
CA GLY A 119 -1.75 14.73 3.03
C GLY A 119 -1.89 16.09 3.71
N LEU A 120 -2.10 17.12 2.91
CA LEU A 120 -2.31 18.50 3.39
C LEU A 120 -3.73 18.70 3.96
N ASP A 121 -4.68 17.89 3.55
CA ASP A 121 -6.06 17.96 4.01
C ASP A 121 -6.73 16.56 4.09
N TRP A 122 -7.97 16.58 4.55
CA TRP A 122 -8.78 15.38 4.70
C TRP A 122 -8.93 14.58 3.41
N TYR A 123 -9.15 15.23 2.26
CA TYR A 123 -9.37 14.54 0.98
C TYR A 123 -8.10 13.82 0.50
N GLU A 124 -6.93 14.44 0.67
CA GLU A 124 -5.64 13.83 0.36
C GLU A 124 -5.36 12.65 1.28
N ASN A 125 -5.65 12.75 2.58
CA ASN A 125 -5.49 11.66 3.53
C ASN A 125 -6.44 10.49 3.22
N ILE A 126 -7.69 10.75 2.86
CA ILE A 126 -8.64 9.70 2.47
C ILE A 126 -8.20 9.00 1.18
N LEU A 127 -7.75 9.74 0.17
CA LEU A 127 -7.21 9.16 -1.06
C LEU A 127 -5.96 8.30 -0.76
N LYS A 128 -5.02 8.81 0.04
CA LYS A 128 -3.84 8.06 0.50
C LYS A 128 -4.23 6.73 1.14
N ILE A 129 -5.15 6.76 2.10
CA ILE A 129 -5.63 5.56 2.81
C ILE A 129 -6.10 4.51 1.79
N TYR A 130 -6.94 4.91 0.84
CA TYR A 130 -7.46 4.01 -0.19
C TYR A 130 -6.37 3.43 -1.09
N LEU A 131 -5.50 4.28 -1.59
CA LEU A 131 -4.47 3.88 -2.55
C LEU A 131 -3.36 3.05 -1.90
N ALA A 132 -2.84 3.51 -0.75
CA ALA A 132 -1.75 2.83 -0.05
C ALA A 132 -2.19 1.49 0.53
N ILE A 133 -3.31 1.45 1.28
CA ILE A 133 -3.83 0.19 1.84
C ILE A 133 -4.17 -0.78 0.72
N GLY A 134 -4.88 -0.32 -0.32
CA GLY A 134 -5.26 -1.18 -1.44
C GLY A 134 -4.06 -1.77 -2.17
N PHE A 135 -3.00 -0.99 -2.37
CA PHE A 135 -1.76 -1.46 -2.98
C PHE A 135 -1.03 -2.47 -2.08
N LEU A 136 -0.89 -2.17 -0.79
CA LEU A 136 -0.20 -3.04 0.16
C LEU A 136 -1.00 -4.32 0.42
N ASP A 137 -2.33 -4.26 0.50
CA ASP A 137 -3.19 -5.46 0.58
C ASP A 137 -3.00 -6.37 -0.65
N ASP A 138 -2.92 -5.81 -1.87
CA ASP A 138 -2.62 -6.59 -3.08
C ASP A 138 -1.22 -7.18 -3.04
N PHE A 139 -0.23 -6.43 -2.58
CA PHE A 139 1.14 -6.90 -2.43
C PHE A 139 1.22 -8.08 -1.45
N TYR A 140 0.70 -7.95 -0.24
CA TYR A 140 0.73 -9.03 0.75
C TYR A 140 -0.06 -10.26 0.30
N ARG A 141 -1.16 -10.07 -0.42
CA ARG A 141 -1.93 -11.16 -1.02
C ARG A 141 -1.10 -11.95 -2.04
N ARG A 142 -0.33 -11.26 -2.87
CA ARG A 142 0.61 -11.88 -3.81
C ARG A 142 1.77 -12.55 -3.11
N LEU A 143 2.32 -11.92 -2.08
CA LEU A 143 3.44 -12.45 -1.31
C LEU A 143 3.04 -13.70 -0.49
N ALA A 144 1.77 -13.84 -0.11
CA ALA A 144 1.24 -14.97 0.65
C ALA A 144 1.35 -16.32 -0.09
N VAL A 145 1.76 -16.35 -1.35
CA VAL A 145 1.92 -17.59 -2.14
C VAL A 145 2.93 -18.56 -1.52
N GLY A 146 3.92 -18.07 -0.76
CA GLY A 146 4.90 -18.89 -0.05
C GLY A 146 4.45 -19.38 1.32
N LEU A 147 3.29 -18.94 1.82
CA LEU A 147 2.75 -19.38 3.09
C LEU A 147 2.07 -20.76 2.96
N PRO A 148 1.89 -21.50 4.09
CA PRO A 148 1.05 -22.69 4.13
C PRO A 148 -0.35 -22.41 3.55
N ALA A 149 -0.92 -23.38 2.84
CA ALA A 149 -2.15 -23.21 2.05
C ALA A 149 -3.34 -22.67 2.87
N GLU A 150 -3.53 -23.17 4.10
CA GLU A 150 -4.59 -22.70 4.99
C GLU A 150 -4.39 -21.24 5.40
N LEU A 151 -3.17 -20.87 5.79
CA LEU A 151 -2.85 -19.50 6.17
C LEU A 151 -3.02 -18.55 4.99
N ARG A 152 -2.59 -18.96 3.78
CA ARG A 152 -2.80 -18.17 2.56
C ARG A 152 -4.28 -17.93 2.29
N ALA A 153 -5.13 -18.97 2.43
CA ALA A 153 -6.57 -18.80 2.24
C ALA A 153 -7.19 -17.85 3.27
N ASP A 154 -6.73 -17.88 4.50
CA ASP A 154 -7.15 -16.95 5.55
C ASP A 154 -6.73 -15.52 5.25
N ILE A 155 -5.49 -15.29 4.81
CA ILE A 155 -5.00 -13.96 4.40
C ILE A 155 -5.84 -13.41 3.24
N GLU A 156 -6.10 -14.23 2.22
CA GLU A 156 -6.96 -13.84 1.11
C GLU A 156 -8.35 -13.39 1.58
N LYS A 157 -8.96 -14.15 2.50
CA LYS A 157 -10.27 -13.80 3.09
C LYS A 157 -10.22 -12.52 3.92
N ILE A 158 -9.18 -12.33 4.74
CA ILE A 158 -9.00 -11.14 5.58
C ILE A 158 -8.85 -9.89 4.73
N LEU A 159 -8.05 -9.94 3.65
CA LEU A 159 -7.75 -8.79 2.82
C LEU A 159 -8.80 -8.51 1.74
N ASN A 160 -9.71 -9.43 1.45
CA ASN A 160 -10.77 -9.26 0.45
C ASN A 160 -11.96 -8.46 1.00
N ASP A 161 -11.73 -7.18 1.34
CA ASP A 161 -12.76 -6.25 1.83
C ASP A 161 -12.82 -4.99 0.95
N LYS A 162 -14.03 -4.61 0.56
CA LYS A 162 -14.33 -3.46 -0.31
C LYS A 162 -14.92 -2.25 0.44
N THR A 163 -14.89 -2.26 1.77
CA THR A 163 -15.53 -1.21 2.58
C THR A 163 -14.84 0.14 2.37
N ILE A 164 -13.51 0.18 2.35
CA ILE A 164 -12.74 1.41 2.08
C ILE A 164 -13.01 1.91 0.66
N GLU A 165 -13.05 1.04 -0.34
CA GLU A 165 -13.34 1.42 -1.73
C GLU A 165 -14.73 2.06 -1.85
N ARG A 166 -15.75 1.46 -1.24
CA ARG A 166 -17.12 2.00 -1.25
C ARG A 166 -17.20 3.36 -0.57
N PHE A 167 -16.57 3.48 0.60
CA PHE A 167 -16.50 4.74 1.33
C PHE A 167 -15.85 5.84 0.49
N VAL A 168 -14.68 5.58 -0.09
CA VAL A 168 -13.91 6.58 -0.86
C VAL A 168 -14.69 7.02 -2.10
N LYS A 169 -15.31 6.11 -2.83
CA LYS A 169 -16.18 6.45 -3.96
C LYS A 169 -17.36 7.33 -3.54
N LEU A 170 -17.98 7.02 -2.40
CA LEU A 170 -19.12 7.78 -1.87
C LEU A 170 -18.77 9.22 -1.54
N VAL A 171 -17.55 9.48 -1.06
CA VAL A 171 -17.16 10.83 -0.59
C VAL A 171 -16.33 11.62 -1.59
N LEU A 172 -15.38 11.00 -2.32
CA LEU A 172 -14.50 11.73 -3.23
C LEU A 172 -15.16 12.03 -4.57
N VAL A 173 -15.94 11.11 -5.14
CA VAL A 173 -16.55 11.32 -6.47
C VAL A 173 -17.49 12.53 -6.48
N PRO A 174 -18.43 12.70 -5.54
CA PRO A 174 -19.26 13.91 -5.47
C PRO A 174 -18.44 15.18 -5.21
N ALA A 175 -17.48 15.13 -4.27
CA ALA A 175 -16.65 16.30 -3.95
C ALA A 175 -15.85 16.81 -5.17
N MET A 176 -15.30 15.90 -5.97
CA MET A 176 -14.60 16.27 -7.22
C MET A 176 -15.53 16.74 -8.32
N ALA A 177 -16.79 16.33 -8.32
CA ALA A 177 -17.80 16.84 -9.25
C ALA A 177 -18.18 18.31 -8.95
N GLU A 178 -18.13 18.69 -7.67
CA GLU A 178 -18.37 20.05 -7.20
C GLU A 178 -17.14 20.96 -7.36
N ASP A 179 -15.92 20.39 -7.24
CA ASP A 179 -14.64 21.11 -7.34
C ASP A 179 -13.68 20.39 -8.29
N GLN A 180 -13.55 20.90 -9.52
CA GLN A 180 -12.61 20.36 -10.52
C GLN A 180 -11.13 20.52 -10.13
N GLN A 181 -10.79 21.52 -9.32
CA GLN A 181 -9.42 21.72 -8.84
C GLN A 181 -9.04 20.61 -7.84
N LEU A 182 -10.01 20.17 -7.03
CA LEU A 182 -9.81 19.00 -6.14
C LEU A 182 -9.44 17.76 -6.94
N GLY A 183 -10.13 17.43 -8.03
CA GLY A 183 -9.82 16.28 -8.89
C GLY A 183 -8.41 16.34 -9.47
N SER A 184 -7.98 17.51 -9.96
CA SER A 184 -6.63 17.71 -10.50
C SER A 184 -5.56 17.53 -9.42
N ARG A 185 -5.78 18.10 -8.23
CA ARG A 185 -4.88 17.98 -7.08
C ARG A 185 -4.77 16.53 -6.59
N LEU A 186 -5.88 15.84 -6.45
CA LEU A 186 -5.91 14.43 -6.04
C LEU A 186 -5.24 13.51 -7.06
N SER A 187 -5.34 13.81 -8.36
CA SER A 187 -4.60 13.06 -9.40
C SER A 187 -3.09 13.19 -9.21
N LEU A 188 -2.59 14.39 -8.95
CA LEU A 188 -1.16 14.62 -8.67
C LEU A 188 -0.72 13.91 -7.39
N TRP A 189 -1.53 13.98 -6.34
CA TRP A 189 -1.29 13.35 -5.06
C TRP A 189 -1.23 11.82 -5.17
N GLY A 190 -2.18 11.20 -5.88
CA GLY A 190 -2.22 9.76 -6.10
C GLY A 190 -0.97 9.24 -6.81
N ARG A 191 -0.47 9.96 -7.83
CA ARG A 191 0.80 9.60 -8.49
C ARG A 191 2.02 9.70 -7.57
N ARG A 192 2.06 10.72 -6.69
CA ARG A 192 3.14 10.88 -5.70
C ARG A 192 3.17 9.71 -4.72
N ILE A 193 2.02 9.32 -4.17
CA ILE A 193 1.90 8.22 -3.21
C ILE A 193 2.45 6.91 -3.79
N MET A 194 2.26 6.65 -5.08
CA MET A 194 2.77 5.45 -5.74
C MET A 194 4.28 5.27 -5.53
N GLY A 195 5.06 6.35 -5.64
CA GLY A 195 6.52 6.30 -5.40
C GLY A 195 6.86 5.83 -3.99
N ASP A 196 6.19 6.40 -2.99
CA ASP A 196 6.42 6.06 -1.59
C ASP A 196 5.96 4.62 -1.26
N VAL A 197 4.86 4.15 -1.82
CA VAL A 197 4.37 2.77 -1.63
C VAL A 197 5.30 1.74 -2.26
N ILE A 198 5.91 2.02 -3.43
CA ILE A 198 6.93 1.15 -4.04
C ILE A 198 8.18 1.05 -3.15
N LEU A 199 8.58 2.14 -2.49
CA LEU A 199 9.69 2.11 -1.53
C LEU A 199 9.34 1.22 -0.32
N GLU A 200 8.12 1.32 0.19
CA GLU A 200 7.63 0.47 1.28
C GLU A 200 7.60 -1.01 0.89
N LEU A 201 7.13 -1.33 -0.31
CA LEU A 201 7.17 -2.69 -0.85
C LEU A 201 8.59 -3.27 -0.85
N ARG A 202 9.56 -2.50 -1.32
CA ARG A 202 10.98 -2.93 -1.33
C ARG A 202 11.53 -3.16 0.06
N ALA A 203 11.15 -2.32 1.02
CA ALA A 203 11.56 -2.49 2.41
C ALA A 203 10.95 -3.73 3.06
N ALA A 204 9.77 -4.16 2.60
CA ALA A 204 9.09 -5.38 3.08
C ALA A 204 9.73 -6.68 2.55
N VAL A 205 10.51 -6.62 1.46
CA VAL A 205 11.23 -7.76 0.85
C VAL A 205 12.69 -7.43 0.54
N PRO A 206 13.50 -7.14 1.57
CA PRO A 206 14.85 -6.60 1.40
C PRO A 206 15.82 -7.53 0.67
N THR A 207 15.53 -8.84 0.63
CA THR A 207 16.35 -9.85 -0.04
C THR A 207 16.06 -9.99 -1.53
N ALA A 208 14.98 -9.36 -2.02
CA ALA A 208 14.59 -9.45 -3.44
C ALA A 208 15.44 -8.49 -4.29
N GLU A 209 16.07 -9.01 -5.34
CA GLU A 209 16.67 -8.16 -6.37
C GLU A 209 15.58 -7.45 -7.17
N TYR A 210 15.88 -6.23 -7.65
CA TYR A 210 14.90 -5.41 -8.38
C TYR A 210 14.29 -6.14 -9.58
N VAL A 211 15.12 -6.86 -10.35
CA VAL A 211 14.69 -7.61 -11.54
C VAL A 211 13.66 -8.69 -11.20
N GLN A 212 13.78 -9.28 -10.01
CA GLN A 212 12.91 -10.38 -9.57
C GLN A 212 11.51 -9.92 -9.19
N ILE A 213 11.37 -8.66 -8.73
CA ILE A 213 10.07 -8.08 -8.33
C ILE A 213 9.49 -7.11 -9.37
N GLU A 214 10.20 -6.83 -10.47
CA GLU A 214 9.77 -5.86 -11.49
C GLU A 214 8.39 -6.19 -12.08
N ALA A 215 8.13 -7.47 -12.37
CA ALA A 215 6.84 -7.88 -12.91
C ALA A 215 5.71 -7.70 -11.89
N LEU A 216 5.97 -8.01 -10.61
CA LEU A 216 5.03 -7.74 -9.52
C LEU A 216 4.76 -6.24 -9.39
N VAL A 217 5.79 -5.41 -9.38
CA VAL A 217 5.65 -3.94 -9.31
C VAL A 217 4.82 -3.44 -10.49
N THR A 218 5.07 -3.93 -11.70
CA THR A 218 4.29 -3.55 -12.89
C THR A 218 2.81 -3.92 -12.75
N GLU A 219 2.51 -5.11 -12.25
CA GLU A 219 1.14 -5.55 -11.99
C GLU A 219 0.45 -4.68 -10.92
N LEU A 220 1.14 -4.38 -9.83
CA LEU A 220 0.62 -3.54 -8.76
C LEU A 220 0.39 -2.09 -9.21
N ILE A 221 1.25 -1.55 -10.08
CA ILE A 221 1.05 -0.24 -10.72
C ILE A 221 -0.20 -0.26 -11.61
N ALA A 222 -0.42 -1.31 -12.38
CA ALA A 222 -1.64 -1.45 -13.18
C ALA A 222 -2.90 -1.51 -12.30
N ALA A 223 -2.88 -2.24 -11.19
CA ALA A 223 -3.97 -2.29 -10.23
C ALA A 223 -4.22 -0.91 -9.57
N HIS A 224 -3.15 -0.16 -9.27
CA HIS A 224 -3.27 1.21 -8.77
C HIS A 224 -3.90 2.14 -9.82
N SER A 225 -3.48 2.06 -11.08
CA SER A 225 -4.08 2.87 -12.16
C SER A 225 -5.59 2.59 -12.27
N LEU A 226 -6.01 1.32 -12.19
CA LEU A 226 -7.43 0.97 -12.16
C LEU A 226 -8.18 1.56 -10.95
N ARG A 227 -7.51 1.70 -9.78
CA ARG A 227 -8.12 2.37 -8.62
C ARG A 227 -8.30 3.86 -8.86
N MET A 228 -7.31 4.52 -9.46
CA MET A 228 -7.37 5.93 -9.83
C MET A 228 -8.48 6.17 -10.87
N ASP A 229 -8.50 5.38 -11.94
CA ASP A 229 -9.52 5.45 -12.99
C ASP A 229 -10.92 5.22 -12.42
N GLY A 230 -11.07 4.29 -11.48
CA GLY A 230 -12.33 3.99 -10.78
C GLY A 230 -12.88 5.15 -9.95
N LEU A 231 -12.07 6.17 -9.69
CA LEU A 231 -12.44 7.45 -9.07
C LEU A 231 -12.55 8.60 -10.10
N GLY A 232 -12.26 8.37 -11.37
CA GLY A 232 -12.16 9.42 -12.39
C GLY A 232 -10.87 10.27 -12.28
N LEU A 233 -9.83 9.75 -11.61
CA LEU A 233 -8.53 10.42 -11.44
C LEU A 233 -7.55 9.92 -12.50
N ALA A 234 -6.74 10.85 -13.06
CA ALA A 234 -5.66 10.48 -13.97
C ALA A 234 -4.48 9.86 -13.19
N ALA A 235 -4.15 8.60 -13.53
CA ALA A 235 -3.03 7.84 -12.96
C ALA A 235 -1.67 8.24 -13.55
#